data_e70fcd357cf2b99e3659f7e4a4cb8531
#
_entry.id   e70fcd357cf2b99e3659f7e4a4cb8531
#
_cell.length_a   1.000
_cell.length_b   1.000
_cell.length_c   1.000
_cell.angle_alpha   90.00
_cell.angle_beta   90.00
_cell.angle_gamma   90.00
#
_symmetry.space_group_name_H-M   'P 1'
#
loop_
_entity.id
_entity.type
_entity.pdbx_description
1 polymer ?
#
loop_
_entity_poly.entity_id
_entity_poly.type
_entity_poly.pdbx_seq_one_letter_code
_entity_poly.pdbx_strand_id
1 'polypeptide(L)'
;MAGQSAERRSVRVELGDRSYPVLVGHGAVDGLEALLGASRTVALVTQDGIPDLVDPASLGGRSVERLQIGRGEEHKSLDTVGELCSAFAAAGMNRGDVVVAVGGGMVTDVAGFAAATFHRGIDVVHVPTTLLGMIDAAVGGKTGVNLPEGKNLVGSFWQPRGVICDLDALATLPEREVRCGNGEMAKYHFLTGDDLADLGEVDRIARCVEIKAEVVASDEREGGRRAVLNYGHTLAHALEIASGHELAHGEAVGLGLVFAAELARELGRI
;
A
#
# COMPACT_ATOMS: atom_id res chain seq x y z
N MET A 1 23.14 27.80 -5.73
CA MET A 1 22.85 26.41 -6.05
C MET A 1 21.36 26.36 -6.41
N ALA A 2 21.03 26.21 -7.69
CA ALA A 2 19.68 26.11 -8.16
C ALA A 2 19.13 24.78 -7.62
N GLY A 3 18.01 24.84 -6.85
CA GLY A 3 17.33 23.66 -6.37
C GLY A 3 16.89 22.83 -7.56
N GLN A 4 17.38 21.59 -7.64
CA GLN A 4 16.79 20.59 -8.50
C GLN A 4 15.33 20.46 -8.01
N SER A 5 14.37 20.82 -8.86
CA SER A 5 12.98 20.46 -8.65
C SER A 5 12.97 18.96 -8.44
N ALA A 6 12.60 18.53 -7.23
CA ALA A 6 12.52 17.11 -6.90
C ALA A 6 11.64 16.46 -7.96
N GLU A 7 12.19 15.45 -8.64
CA GLU A 7 11.45 14.73 -9.68
C GLU A 7 10.25 14.05 -9.05
N ARG A 8 9.05 14.41 -9.50
CA ARG A 8 7.79 13.83 -9.01
C ARG A 8 7.00 13.28 -10.19
N ARG A 9 6.36 12.14 -10.00
CA ARG A 9 5.44 11.51 -10.96
C ARG A 9 4.04 11.46 -10.36
N SER A 10 3.05 11.48 -11.22
CA SER A 10 1.65 11.23 -10.85
C SER A 10 1.10 10.15 -11.76
N VAL A 11 0.76 9.03 -11.18
CA VAL A 11 0.10 7.91 -11.86
C VAL A 11 -1.37 7.92 -11.49
N ARG A 12 -2.26 7.69 -12.46
CA ARG A 12 -3.69 7.63 -12.20
C ARG A 12 -4.19 6.19 -12.25
N VAL A 13 -4.91 5.76 -11.23
CA VAL A 13 -5.65 4.50 -11.24
C VAL A 13 -7.05 4.77 -11.78
N GLU A 14 -7.37 4.24 -12.96
CA GLU A 14 -8.60 4.56 -13.67
C GLU A 14 -9.74 3.59 -13.29
N LEU A 15 -10.71 4.10 -12.51
CA LEU A 15 -11.86 3.34 -12.00
C LEU A 15 -13.18 4.15 -12.16
N GLY A 16 -13.30 4.95 -13.22
CA GLY A 16 -14.44 5.85 -13.42
C GLY A 16 -14.51 6.90 -12.33
N ASP A 17 -15.65 7.02 -11.65
CA ASP A 17 -15.87 8.00 -10.59
C ASP A 17 -15.01 7.75 -9.34
N ARG A 18 -14.41 6.56 -9.22
CA ARG A 18 -13.51 6.17 -8.12
C ARG A 18 -12.04 6.23 -8.51
N SER A 19 -11.71 6.85 -9.64
CA SER A 19 -10.33 7.05 -10.06
C SER A 19 -9.59 7.96 -9.09
N TYR A 20 -8.31 7.64 -8.84
CA TYR A 20 -7.51 8.40 -7.88
C TYR A 20 -6.05 8.54 -8.33
N PRO A 21 -5.34 9.58 -7.87
CA PRO A 21 -3.91 9.75 -8.14
C PRO A 21 -3.04 8.94 -7.17
N VAL A 22 -1.88 8.50 -7.69
CA VAL A 22 -0.75 8.03 -6.90
C VAL A 22 0.41 8.99 -7.16
N LEU A 23 0.82 9.74 -6.14
CA LEU A 23 1.92 10.69 -6.21
C LEU A 23 3.20 9.98 -5.80
N VAL A 24 4.26 10.07 -6.61
CA VAL A 24 5.53 9.36 -6.39
C VAL A 24 6.68 10.37 -6.47
N GLY A 25 7.53 10.42 -5.47
CA GLY A 25 8.73 11.25 -5.48
C GLY A 25 9.14 11.73 -4.09
N HIS A 26 10.26 12.43 -4.04
CA HIS A 26 10.74 13.06 -2.79
C HIS A 26 9.85 14.23 -2.41
N GLY A 27 9.49 14.33 -1.13
CA GLY A 27 8.58 15.34 -0.61
C GLY A 27 7.16 15.24 -1.19
N ALA A 28 6.75 14.09 -1.75
CA ALA A 28 5.42 13.91 -2.34
C ALA A 28 4.30 14.16 -1.32
N VAL A 29 4.59 14.04 -0.02
CA VAL A 29 3.67 14.32 1.08
C VAL A 29 3.12 15.75 1.08
N ASP A 30 3.81 16.71 0.46
CA ASP A 30 3.32 18.10 0.26
C ASP A 30 1.98 18.12 -0.52
N GLY A 31 1.70 17.09 -1.30
CA GLY A 31 0.44 16.93 -2.03
C GLY A 31 -0.74 16.46 -1.19
N LEU A 32 -0.52 16.11 0.10
CA LEU A 32 -1.54 15.50 0.94
C LEU A 32 -2.76 16.40 1.13
N GLU A 33 -2.56 17.69 1.41
CA GLU A 33 -3.66 18.62 1.67
C GLU A 33 -4.69 18.65 0.53
N ALA A 34 -4.22 18.57 -0.72
CA ALA A 34 -5.11 18.57 -1.90
C ALA A 34 -5.99 17.31 -1.96
N LEU A 35 -5.58 16.21 -1.35
CA LEU A 35 -6.33 14.95 -1.31
C LEU A 35 -7.36 14.90 -0.17
N LEU A 36 -7.28 15.79 0.81
CA LEU A 36 -8.18 15.77 1.97
C LEU A 36 -9.56 16.37 1.67
N GLY A 37 -9.72 17.09 0.56
CA GLY A 37 -10.99 17.70 0.14
C GLY A 37 -11.57 18.66 1.19
N ALA A 38 -12.88 18.55 1.44
CA ALA A 38 -13.60 19.40 2.38
C ALA A 38 -13.68 18.81 3.81
N SER A 39 -12.88 17.79 4.13
CA SER A 39 -12.87 17.19 5.47
C SER A 39 -12.53 18.22 6.54
N ARG A 40 -13.17 18.09 7.70
CA ARG A 40 -12.91 18.94 8.87
C ARG A 40 -12.02 18.25 9.89
N THR A 41 -12.14 16.93 9.96
CA THR A 41 -11.35 16.07 10.86
C THR A 41 -10.56 15.06 10.03
N VAL A 42 -9.32 14.85 10.45
CA VAL A 42 -8.40 13.86 9.87
C VAL A 42 -8.02 12.88 10.98
N ALA A 43 -8.29 11.59 10.78
CA ALA A 43 -7.70 10.56 11.61
C ALA A 43 -6.36 10.14 11.00
N LEU A 44 -5.26 10.53 11.61
CA LEU A 44 -3.91 10.15 11.22
C LEU A 44 -3.53 8.84 11.91
N VAL A 45 -3.69 7.73 11.19
CA VAL A 45 -3.37 6.39 11.70
C VAL A 45 -1.94 6.02 11.34
N THR A 46 -1.14 5.68 12.33
CA THR A 46 0.26 5.30 12.19
C THR A 46 0.63 4.18 13.16
N GLN A 47 1.90 3.87 13.22
CA GLN A 47 2.49 2.84 14.04
C GLN A 47 3.77 3.38 14.68
N ASP A 48 4.12 2.92 15.87
CA ASP A 48 5.38 3.30 16.52
C ASP A 48 6.60 2.94 15.65
N GLY A 49 7.59 3.85 15.63
CA GLY A 49 8.80 3.71 14.82
C GLY A 49 8.65 4.10 13.35
N ILE A 50 7.49 4.59 12.92
CA ILE A 50 7.30 5.20 11.60
C ILE A 50 7.76 6.67 11.66
N PRO A 51 8.52 7.17 10.66
CA PRO A 51 8.89 8.58 10.59
C PRO A 51 7.67 9.52 10.60
N ASP A 52 7.78 10.67 11.24
CA ASP A 52 6.78 11.73 11.22
C ASP A 52 6.79 12.45 9.85
N LEU A 53 6.25 11.79 8.82
CA LEU A 53 6.15 12.31 7.46
C LEU A 53 5.06 13.37 7.29
N VAL A 54 4.03 13.32 8.14
CA VAL A 54 2.88 14.21 8.04
C VAL A 54 2.88 15.15 9.24
N ASP A 55 3.17 16.43 8.98
CA ASP A 55 2.99 17.49 9.97
C ASP A 55 1.50 17.88 10.05
N PRO A 56 0.84 17.72 11.21
CA PRO A 56 -0.54 18.16 11.39
C PRO A 56 -0.77 19.63 11.06
N ALA A 57 0.23 20.50 11.25
CA ALA A 57 0.11 21.92 10.92
C ALA A 57 -0.01 22.19 9.42
N SER A 58 0.48 21.27 8.58
CA SER A 58 0.37 21.36 7.10
C SER A 58 -1.02 20.99 6.56
N LEU A 59 -1.93 20.51 7.41
CA LEU A 59 -3.25 19.99 6.98
C LEU A 59 -4.36 21.06 6.97
N GLY A 60 -4.02 22.33 6.70
CA GLY A 60 -4.98 23.39 6.42
C GLY A 60 -5.90 23.73 7.60
N GLY A 61 -5.41 23.62 8.85
CA GLY A 61 -6.17 23.96 10.07
C GLY A 61 -7.28 22.97 10.44
N ARG A 62 -7.28 21.78 9.87
CA ARG A 62 -8.19 20.68 10.23
C ARG A 62 -7.93 20.17 11.65
N SER A 63 -8.96 19.62 12.29
CA SER A 63 -8.77 18.85 13.52
C SER A 63 -8.05 17.54 13.18
N VAL A 64 -6.95 17.24 13.86
CA VAL A 64 -6.17 16.02 13.61
C VAL A 64 -6.16 15.14 14.84
N GLU A 65 -6.72 13.95 14.71
CA GLU A 65 -6.65 12.90 15.72
C GLU A 65 -5.55 11.92 15.35
N ARG A 66 -4.48 11.87 16.16
CA ARG A 66 -3.38 10.93 15.95
C ARG A 66 -3.67 9.61 16.66
N LEU A 67 -3.70 8.53 15.89
CA LEU A 67 -3.99 7.18 16.37
C LEU A 67 -2.81 6.27 16.06
N GLN A 68 -2.33 5.56 17.06
CA GLN A 68 -1.28 4.57 16.90
C GLN A 68 -1.86 3.17 17.05
N ILE A 69 -1.56 2.30 16.09
CA ILE A 69 -1.84 0.87 16.19
C ILE A 69 -0.59 0.10 16.58
N GLY A 70 -0.75 -1.09 17.12
CA GLY A 70 0.36 -1.93 17.53
C GLY A 70 1.25 -2.36 16.36
N ARG A 71 2.49 -2.77 16.67
CA ARG A 71 3.45 -3.29 15.67
C ARG A 71 3.29 -4.79 15.53
N GLY A 72 3.50 -5.27 14.31
CA GLY A 72 3.47 -6.71 14.02
C GLY A 72 2.15 -7.17 13.42
N GLU A 73 2.22 -8.33 12.78
CA GLU A 73 1.10 -8.91 12.04
C GLU A 73 -0.07 -9.33 12.97
N GLU A 74 0.19 -9.53 14.24
CA GLU A 74 -0.82 -9.82 15.29
C GLU A 74 -1.82 -8.66 15.47
N HIS A 75 -1.42 -7.43 15.16
CA HIS A 75 -2.30 -6.25 15.22
C HIS A 75 -3.12 -6.05 13.93
N LYS A 76 -2.89 -6.87 12.91
CA LYS A 76 -3.74 -6.90 11.70
C LYS A 76 -5.02 -7.69 11.99
N SER A 77 -5.89 -7.16 12.85
CA SER A 77 -7.02 -7.86 13.46
C SER A 77 -8.32 -7.05 13.43
N LEU A 78 -9.45 -7.75 13.63
CA LEU A 78 -10.76 -7.12 13.80
C LEU A 78 -10.82 -6.25 15.06
N ASP A 79 -10.11 -6.63 16.11
CA ASP A 79 -10.07 -5.85 17.35
C ASP A 79 -9.44 -4.48 17.10
N THR A 80 -8.31 -4.42 16.40
CA THR A 80 -7.67 -3.15 16.01
C THR A 80 -8.60 -2.28 15.15
N VAL A 81 -9.35 -2.87 14.22
CA VAL A 81 -10.35 -2.14 13.42
C VAL A 81 -11.46 -1.60 14.32
N GLY A 82 -11.93 -2.37 15.30
CA GLY A 82 -12.92 -1.94 16.28
C GLY A 82 -12.43 -0.77 17.14
N GLU A 83 -11.19 -0.82 17.61
CA GLU A 83 -10.54 0.26 18.36
C GLU A 83 -10.44 1.55 17.53
N LEU A 84 -10.00 1.45 16.26
CA LEU A 84 -9.95 2.59 15.36
C LEU A 84 -11.34 3.20 15.12
N CYS A 85 -12.35 2.37 14.84
CA CYS A 85 -13.72 2.86 14.65
C CYS A 85 -14.27 3.55 15.92
N SER A 86 -13.95 3.04 17.10
CA SER A 86 -14.31 3.68 18.37
C SER A 86 -13.61 5.02 18.56
N ALA A 87 -12.32 5.12 18.21
CA ALA A 87 -11.58 6.36 18.25
C ALA A 87 -12.13 7.40 17.24
N PHE A 88 -12.47 6.99 16.02
CA PHE A 88 -13.12 7.85 15.02
C PHE A 88 -14.44 8.42 15.55
N ALA A 89 -15.26 7.58 16.19
CA ALA A 89 -16.52 8.01 16.79
C ALA A 89 -16.29 9.00 17.95
N ALA A 90 -15.32 8.73 18.83
CA ALA A 90 -14.95 9.63 19.93
C ALA A 90 -14.43 10.99 19.44
N ALA A 91 -13.71 11.02 18.31
CA ALA A 91 -13.27 12.25 17.64
C ALA A 91 -14.40 12.98 16.89
N GLY A 92 -15.63 12.46 16.91
CA GLY A 92 -16.78 13.06 16.24
C GLY A 92 -16.72 13.04 14.72
N MET A 93 -15.95 12.11 14.13
CA MET A 93 -15.80 11.99 12.68
C MET A 93 -17.13 11.64 12.01
N ASN A 94 -17.33 12.20 10.82
CA ASN A 94 -18.50 12.03 9.98
C ASN A 94 -18.12 11.49 8.60
N ARG A 95 -19.12 11.21 7.75
CA ARG A 95 -18.91 10.70 6.37
C ARG A 95 -18.06 11.59 5.47
N GLY A 96 -17.95 12.87 5.76
CA GLY A 96 -17.14 13.83 5.01
C GLY A 96 -15.70 13.97 5.51
N ASP A 97 -15.34 13.25 6.57
CA ASP A 97 -13.99 13.25 7.13
C ASP A 97 -13.13 12.15 6.52
N VAL A 98 -11.83 12.16 6.81
CA VAL A 98 -10.86 11.32 6.10
C VAL A 98 -9.90 10.63 7.06
N VAL A 99 -9.55 9.39 6.74
CA VAL A 99 -8.45 8.66 7.38
C VAL A 99 -7.18 8.86 6.54
N VAL A 100 -6.07 9.20 7.17
CA VAL A 100 -4.74 9.21 6.56
C VAL A 100 -3.92 8.08 7.20
N ALA A 101 -3.63 7.04 6.43
CA ALA A 101 -2.89 5.87 6.88
C ALA A 101 -1.40 6.03 6.53
N VAL A 102 -0.55 6.23 7.54
CA VAL A 102 0.91 6.42 7.38
C VAL A 102 1.63 5.20 7.91
N GLY A 103 2.15 4.36 7.03
CA GLY A 103 2.85 3.15 7.45
C GLY A 103 3.05 2.13 6.35
N GLY A 104 3.53 0.94 6.71
CA GLY A 104 3.64 -0.20 5.78
C GLY A 104 2.29 -0.80 5.40
N GLY A 105 2.33 -1.90 4.64
CA GLY A 105 1.12 -2.59 4.15
C GLY A 105 0.13 -2.96 5.26
N MET A 106 0.62 -3.36 6.44
CA MET A 106 -0.25 -3.66 7.58
C MET A 106 -1.08 -2.44 8.02
N VAL A 107 -0.45 -1.26 8.13
CA VAL A 107 -1.15 -0.03 8.52
C VAL A 107 -2.17 0.39 7.47
N THR A 108 -1.79 0.35 6.18
CA THR A 108 -2.69 0.71 5.08
C THR A 108 -3.89 -0.22 4.97
N ASP A 109 -3.69 -1.53 5.18
CA ASP A 109 -4.76 -2.52 5.14
C ASP A 109 -5.75 -2.34 6.31
N VAL A 110 -5.25 -2.21 7.54
CA VAL A 110 -6.09 -2.07 8.74
C VAL A 110 -6.84 -0.74 8.73
N ALA A 111 -6.15 0.37 8.49
CA ALA A 111 -6.77 1.70 8.44
C ALA A 111 -7.74 1.84 7.27
N GLY A 112 -7.40 1.25 6.11
CA GLY A 112 -8.28 1.20 4.94
C GLY A 112 -9.55 0.40 5.22
N PHE A 113 -9.46 -0.73 5.95
CA PHE A 113 -10.64 -1.51 6.31
C PHE A 113 -11.47 -0.82 7.40
N ALA A 114 -10.84 -0.15 8.36
CA ALA A 114 -11.55 0.70 9.32
C ALA A 114 -12.34 1.82 8.60
N ALA A 115 -11.70 2.50 7.62
CA ALA A 115 -12.37 3.51 6.81
C ALA A 115 -13.52 2.94 5.98
N ALA A 116 -13.36 1.73 5.40
CA ALA A 116 -14.39 1.06 4.62
C ALA A 116 -15.63 0.69 5.45
N THR A 117 -15.46 0.45 6.76
CA THR A 117 -16.53 -0.01 7.65
C THR A 117 -17.17 1.12 8.44
N PHE A 118 -16.40 2.12 8.88
CA PHE A 118 -16.89 3.24 9.64
C PHE A 118 -17.91 4.06 8.82
N HIS A 119 -19.11 4.31 9.39
CA HIS A 119 -20.24 4.93 8.69
C HIS A 119 -20.62 4.26 7.36
N ARG A 120 -20.26 3.01 7.10
CA ARG A 120 -20.39 2.25 5.85
C ARG A 120 -19.52 2.78 4.73
N GLY A 121 -18.44 3.46 5.10
CA GLY A 121 -17.42 3.99 4.22
C GLY A 121 -17.17 5.48 4.43
N ILE A 122 -15.92 5.82 4.72
CA ILE A 122 -15.37 7.18 4.70
C ILE A 122 -14.12 7.19 3.84
N ASP A 123 -13.68 8.37 3.41
CA ASP A 123 -12.49 8.51 2.58
C ASP A 123 -11.23 8.05 3.32
N VAL A 124 -10.27 7.50 2.56
CA VAL A 124 -8.93 7.16 3.05
C VAL A 124 -7.87 7.63 2.06
N VAL A 125 -6.76 8.15 2.57
CA VAL A 125 -5.53 8.44 1.84
C VAL A 125 -4.43 7.58 2.41
N HIS A 126 -3.68 6.89 1.56
CA HIS A 126 -2.54 6.08 1.98
C HIS A 126 -1.22 6.82 1.78
N VAL A 127 -0.36 6.79 2.78
CA VAL A 127 1.02 7.26 2.76
C VAL A 127 1.92 6.08 3.12
N PRO A 128 2.16 5.15 2.17
CA PRO A 128 2.97 3.97 2.42
C PRO A 128 4.42 4.36 2.71
N THR A 129 5.00 3.76 3.76
CA THR A 129 6.38 4.04 4.21
C THR A 129 7.34 2.91 3.91
N THR A 130 6.89 1.85 3.25
CA THR A 130 7.72 0.73 2.80
C THR A 130 7.69 0.63 1.28
N LEU A 131 8.76 0.13 0.66
CA LEU A 131 8.81 -0.09 -0.78
C LEU A 131 7.67 -1.00 -1.25
N LEU A 132 7.43 -2.11 -0.54
CA LEU A 132 6.31 -3.02 -0.80
C LEU A 132 4.96 -2.29 -0.72
N GLY A 133 4.78 -1.43 0.29
CA GLY A 133 3.57 -0.61 0.42
C GLY A 133 3.35 0.31 -0.77
N MET A 134 4.41 0.97 -1.26
CA MET A 134 4.36 1.91 -2.38
C MET A 134 3.99 1.23 -3.69
N ILE A 135 4.65 0.11 -4.01
CA ILE A 135 4.48 -0.55 -5.31
C ILE A 135 3.33 -1.56 -5.36
N ASP A 136 2.84 -1.99 -4.18
CA ASP A 136 1.80 -3.03 -4.13
C ASP A 136 0.69 -2.70 -3.11
N ALA A 137 0.89 -2.84 -1.81
CA ALA A 137 -0.19 -2.93 -0.84
C ALA A 137 -1.14 -1.73 -0.82
N ALA A 138 -0.65 -0.48 -0.96
CA ALA A 138 -1.48 0.72 -0.91
C ALA A 138 -2.30 0.98 -2.18
N VAL A 139 -2.07 0.25 -3.28
CA VAL A 139 -2.70 0.47 -4.58
C VAL A 139 -3.68 -0.66 -4.90
N GLY A 140 -4.89 -0.30 -5.36
CA GLY A 140 -5.88 -1.27 -5.84
C GLY A 140 -6.95 -1.68 -4.82
N GLY A 141 -7.01 -0.97 -3.68
CA GLY A 141 -8.13 -0.99 -2.75
C GLY A 141 -8.36 -2.27 -1.97
N LYS A 142 -7.44 -3.24 -2.00
CA LYS A 142 -7.51 -4.39 -1.11
C LYS A 142 -7.21 -3.93 0.31
N THR A 143 -8.17 -4.04 1.21
CA THR A 143 -8.01 -3.73 2.64
C THR A 143 -8.52 -4.91 3.46
N GLY A 144 -7.92 -5.18 4.60
CA GLY A 144 -8.37 -6.30 5.38
C GLY A 144 -7.47 -6.68 6.53
N VAL A 145 -7.91 -7.71 7.25
CA VAL A 145 -7.28 -8.21 8.46
C VAL A 145 -7.24 -9.73 8.47
N ASN A 146 -6.46 -10.26 9.38
CA ASN A 146 -6.28 -11.67 9.58
C ASN A 146 -7.33 -12.25 10.53
N LEU A 147 -7.54 -13.55 10.40
CA LEU A 147 -8.22 -14.38 11.38
C LEU A 147 -7.27 -15.47 11.87
N PRO A 148 -7.60 -16.17 12.98
CA PRO A 148 -6.82 -17.34 13.40
C PRO A 148 -6.71 -18.42 12.30
N GLU A 149 -7.70 -18.50 11.42
CA GLU A 149 -7.79 -19.46 10.32
C GLU A 149 -6.91 -19.10 9.12
N GLY A 150 -6.45 -17.82 9.01
CA GLY A 150 -5.58 -17.42 7.91
C GLY A 150 -5.47 -15.92 7.72
N LYS A 151 -4.48 -15.54 6.90
CA LYS A 151 -4.19 -14.12 6.58
C LYS A 151 -5.21 -13.57 5.58
N ASN A 152 -5.57 -12.28 5.74
CA ASN A 152 -6.37 -11.47 4.81
C ASN A 152 -7.76 -12.05 4.48
N LEU A 153 -8.36 -12.80 5.38
CA LEU A 153 -9.66 -13.46 5.14
C LEU A 153 -10.86 -12.52 5.32
N VAL A 154 -10.71 -11.43 6.05
CA VAL A 154 -11.78 -10.44 6.27
C VAL A 154 -11.32 -9.09 5.76
N GLY A 155 -12.11 -8.49 4.88
CA GLY A 155 -11.73 -7.21 4.29
C GLY A 155 -12.76 -6.65 3.32
N SER A 156 -12.37 -5.59 2.64
CA SER A 156 -13.18 -4.90 1.65
C SER A 156 -12.32 -4.44 0.48
N PHE A 157 -12.93 -4.35 -0.70
CA PHE A 157 -12.37 -3.54 -1.79
C PHE A 157 -12.80 -2.09 -1.56
N TRP A 158 -11.91 -1.28 -1.00
CA TRP A 158 -12.13 0.14 -0.69
C TRP A 158 -11.03 0.99 -1.29
N GLN A 159 -11.35 1.67 -2.41
CA GLN A 159 -10.35 2.47 -3.11
C GLN A 159 -10.01 3.72 -2.31
N PRO A 160 -8.71 4.07 -2.20
CA PRO A 160 -8.31 5.31 -1.56
C PRO A 160 -8.66 6.52 -2.41
N ARG A 161 -8.80 7.66 -1.78
CA ARG A 161 -8.91 8.96 -2.45
C ARG A 161 -7.61 9.38 -3.14
N GLY A 162 -6.49 8.84 -2.68
CA GLY A 162 -5.17 8.99 -3.25
C GLY A 162 -4.13 8.20 -2.48
N VAL A 163 -2.97 8.01 -3.10
CA VAL A 163 -1.79 7.37 -2.50
C VAL A 163 -0.60 8.31 -2.66
N ILE A 164 0.21 8.45 -1.63
CA ILE A 164 1.41 9.27 -1.62
C ILE A 164 2.62 8.41 -1.31
N CYS A 165 3.39 8.09 -2.33
CA CYS A 165 4.65 7.38 -2.23
C CYS A 165 5.78 8.40 -2.07
N ASP A 166 5.99 8.86 -0.84
CA ASP A 166 7.10 9.75 -0.51
C ASP A 166 8.37 8.96 -0.28
N LEU A 167 9.34 9.11 -1.19
CA LEU A 167 10.57 8.32 -1.16
C LEU A 167 11.46 8.66 0.05
N ASP A 168 11.26 9.81 0.68
CA ASP A 168 11.99 10.16 1.90
C ASP A 168 11.70 9.18 3.05
N ALA A 169 10.54 8.51 3.01
CA ALA A 169 10.20 7.43 3.96
C ALA A 169 11.14 6.23 3.87
N LEU A 170 11.72 5.98 2.70
CA LEU A 170 12.60 4.82 2.46
C LEU A 170 13.99 5.00 3.09
N ALA A 171 14.39 6.22 3.41
CA ALA A 171 15.71 6.51 4.00
C ALA A 171 15.97 5.80 5.34
N THR A 172 14.91 5.48 6.09
CA THR A 172 14.97 4.78 7.39
C THR A 172 14.47 3.34 7.31
N LEU A 173 14.11 2.87 6.11
CA LEU A 173 13.56 1.53 5.94
C LEU A 173 14.65 0.47 6.18
N PRO A 174 14.43 -0.52 7.05
CA PRO A 174 15.36 -1.61 7.26
C PRO A 174 15.69 -2.35 5.96
N GLU A 175 16.96 -2.76 5.80
CA GLU A 175 17.43 -3.44 4.59
C GLU A 175 16.60 -4.69 4.24
N ARG A 176 16.10 -5.41 5.22
CA ARG A 176 15.22 -6.57 5.00
C ARG A 176 13.92 -6.16 4.31
N GLU A 177 13.34 -5.03 4.70
CA GLU A 177 12.11 -4.50 4.09
C GLU A 177 12.37 -3.97 2.68
N VAL A 178 13.56 -3.41 2.43
CA VAL A 178 13.99 -3.04 1.07
C VAL A 178 14.09 -4.29 0.19
N ARG A 179 14.73 -5.37 0.68
CA ARG A 179 14.79 -6.65 -0.04
C ARG A 179 13.41 -7.24 -0.31
N CYS A 180 12.51 -7.15 0.68
CA CYS A 180 11.13 -7.59 0.53
C CYS A 180 10.41 -6.83 -0.60
N GLY A 181 10.53 -5.50 -0.63
CA GLY A 181 9.98 -4.68 -1.71
C GLY A 181 10.59 -5.01 -3.08
N ASN A 182 11.90 -5.23 -3.14
CA ASN A 182 12.58 -5.60 -4.39
C ASN A 182 12.13 -6.96 -4.94
N GLY A 183 11.80 -7.93 -4.08
CA GLY A 183 11.21 -9.20 -4.50
C GLY A 183 9.88 -9.02 -5.21
N GLU A 184 9.01 -8.17 -4.68
CA GLU A 184 7.75 -7.81 -5.33
C GLU A 184 7.96 -6.96 -6.59
N MET A 185 8.96 -6.07 -6.59
CA MET A 185 9.31 -5.29 -7.77
C MET A 185 9.73 -6.18 -8.94
N ALA A 186 10.51 -7.23 -8.67
CA ALA A 186 10.89 -8.21 -9.68
C ALA A 186 9.69 -8.87 -10.37
N LYS A 187 8.57 -9.04 -9.69
CA LYS A 187 7.33 -9.54 -10.27
C LYS A 187 6.88 -8.71 -11.49
N TYR A 188 6.99 -7.39 -11.42
CA TYR A 188 6.60 -6.52 -12.54
C TYR A 188 7.48 -6.69 -13.77
N HIS A 189 8.80 -6.91 -13.57
CA HIS A 189 9.70 -7.29 -14.67
C HIS A 189 9.23 -8.58 -15.36
N PHE A 190 8.91 -9.63 -14.58
CA PHE A 190 8.41 -10.90 -15.13
C PHE A 190 7.07 -10.75 -15.86
N LEU A 191 6.23 -9.79 -15.46
CA LEU A 191 4.92 -9.59 -16.08
C LEU A 191 4.97 -8.80 -17.38
N THR A 192 5.94 -7.89 -17.55
CA THR A 192 5.97 -6.97 -18.70
C THR A 192 7.23 -7.11 -19.56
N GLY A 193 8.32 -7.65 -19.01
CA GLY A 193 9.64 -7.65 -19.65
C GLY A 193 10.38 -6.32 -19.52
N ASP A 194 9.83 -5.32 -18.81
CA ASP A 194 10.49 -4.03 -18.60
C ASP A 194 11.75 -4.19 -17.75
N ASP A 195 12.85 -3.57 -18.16
CA ASP A 195 14.06 -3.52 -17.34
C ASP A 195 13.97 -2.37 -16.33
N LEU A 196 13.38 -2.71 -15.19
CA LEU A 196 13.17 -1.74 -14.09
C LEU A 196 14.49 -1.31 -13.44
N ALA A 197 15.57 -2.08 -13.59
CA ALA A 197 16.86 -1.77 -12.99
C ALA A 197 17.54 -0.55 -13.65
N ASP A 198 17.26 -0.30 -14.92
CA ASP A 198 17.81 0.82 -15.67
C ASP A 198 17.13 2.16 -15.33
N LEU A 199 16.00 2.14 -14.63
CA LEU A 199 15.25 3.33 -14.25
C LEU A 199 15.78 3.97 -12.96
N GLY A 200 15.70 5.29 -12.87
CA GLY A 200 15.84 6.02 -11.60
C GLY A 200 14.79 5.59 -10.58
N GLU A 201 15.05 5.82 -9.29
CA GLU A 201 14.21 5.29 -8.21
C GLU A 201 12.74 5.74 -8.32
N VAL A 202 12.51 7.03 -8.60
CA VAL A 202 11.15 7.59 -8.79
C VAL A 202 10.45 6.93 -9.98
N ASP A 203 11.12 6.83 -11.12
CA ASP A 203 10.55 6.25 -12.33
C ASP A 203 10.29 4.75 -12.17
N ARG A 204 11.16 4.05 -11.46
CA ARG A 204 11.02 2.63 -11.16
C ARG A 204 9.78 2.34 -10.31
N ILE A 205 9.58 3.09 -9.24
CA ILE A 205 8.38 2.96 -8.40
C ILE A 205 7.13 3.37 -9.17
N ALA A 206 7.18 4.50 -9.90
CA ALA A 206 6.07 4.94 -10.73
C ALA A 206 5.68 3.89 -11.78
N ARG A 207 6.67 3.25 -12.43
CA ARG A 207 6.40 2.19 -13.41
C ARG A 207 5.74 0.96 -12.80
N CYS A 208 6.17 0.52 -11.61
CA CYS A 208 5.49 -0.56 -10.89
C CYS A 208 4.02 -0.19 -10.59
N VAL A 209 3.77 1.04 -10.15
CA VAL A 209 2.43 1.55 -9.88
C VAL A 209 1.58 1.60 -11.16
N GLU A 210 2.14 2.05 -12.29
CA GLU A 210 1.46 2.07 -13.60
C GLU A 210 1.00 0.66 -14.00
N ILE A 211 1.90 -0.32 -13.97
CA ILE A 211 1.59 -1.71 -14.33
C ILE A 211 0.46 -2.23 -13.43
N LYS A 212 0.56 -1.98 -12.12
CA LYS A 212 -0.50 -2.40 -11.19
C LYS A 212 -1.82 -1.67 -11.46
N ALA A 213 -1.78 -0.37 -11.71
CA ALA A 213 -2.95 0.44 -12.01
C ALA A 213 -3.70 -0.06 -13.25
N GLU A 214 -2.98 -0.42 -14.33
CA GLU A 214 -3.57 -1.02 -15.55
C GLU A 214 -4.27 -2.34 -15.24
N VAL A 215 -3.65 -3.21 -14.44
CA VAL A 215 -4.26 -4.49 -14.05
C VAL A 215 -5.51 -4.26 -13.20
N VAL A 216 -5.43 -3.36 -12.20
CA VAL A 216 -6.56 -3.01 -11.32
C VAL A 216 -7.70 -2.39 -12.11
N ALA A 217 -7.41 -1.47 -13.04
CA ALA A 217 -8.42 -0.84 -13.91
C ALA A 217 -9.18 -1.87 -14.75
N SER A 218 -8.50 -2.94 -15.19
CA SER A 218 -9.10 -4.00 -16.00
C SER A 218 -9.88 -5.04 -15.19
N ASP A 219 -9.56 -5.22 -13.91
CA ASP A 219 -10.16 -6.22 -13.03
C ASP A 219 -10.01 -5.80 -11.55
N GLU A 220 -10.88 -4.90 -11.12
CA GLU A 220 -10.81 -4.32 -9.78
C GLU A 220 -10.94 -5.35 -8.66
N ARG A 221 -11.82 -6.35 -8.84
CA ARG A 221 -12.22 -7.31 -7.80
C ARG A 221 -11.60 -8.70 -7.92
N GLU A 222 -10.54 -8.82 -8.75
CA GLU A 222 -9.80 -10.08 -8.92
C GLU A 222 -10.68 -11.24 -9.41
N GLY A 223 -11.54 -10.95 -10.37
CA GLY A 223 -12.38 -11.97 -11.00
C GLY A 223 -11.68 -12.76 -12.11
N GLY A 224 -10.48 -12.36 -12.52
CA GLY A 224 -9.75 -12.98 -13.63
C GLY A 224 -8.35 -12.40 -13.83
N ARG A 225 -8.19 -11.32 -14.63
CA ARG A 225 -6.88 -10.79 -15.04
C ARG A 225 -6.00 -10.39 -13.86
N ARG A 226 -6.58 -9.88 -12.77
CA ARG A 226 -5.80 -9.43 -11.60
C ARG A 226 -5.02 -10.57 -10.93
N ALA A 227 -5.43 -11.83 -11.15
CA ALA A 227 -4.70 -12.99 -10.66
C ALA A 227 -3.25 -13.07 -11.18
N VAL A 228 -2.91 -12.40 -12.30
CA VAL A 228 -1.52 -12.30 -12.80
C VAL A 228 -0.57 -11.67 -11.77
N LEU A 229 -1.06 -10.77 -10.91
CA LEU A 229 -0.28 -10.19 -9.82
C LEU A 229 0.15 -11.22 -8.75
N ASN A 230 -0.42 -12.42 -8.78
CA ASN A 230 -0.03 -13.54 -7.91
C ASN A 230 1.01 -14.46 -8.59
N TYR A 231 1.66 -14.03 -9.70
CA TYR A 231 2.74 -14.80 -10.31
C TYR A 231 3.86 -15.06 -9.30
N GLY A 232 4.29 -16.30 -9.16
CA GLY A 232 5.26 -16.74 -8.14
C GLY A 232 4.67 -17.01 -6.73
N HIS A 233 3.49 -16.54 -6.41
CA HIS A 233 2.92 -16.59 -5.05
C HIS A 233 2.53 -17.99 -4.58
N THR A 234 2.27 -18.94 -5.49
CA THR A 234 1.94 -20.32 -5.11
C THR A 234 3.05 -20.98 -4.31
N LEU A 235 4.31 -20.87 -4.80
CA LEU A 235 5.45 -21.38 -4.04
C LEU A 235 5.81 -20.46 -2.87
N ALA A 236 5.70 -19.13 -3.05
CA ALA A 236 6.02 -18.16 -2.01
C ALA A 236 5.22 -18.45 -0.71
N HIS A 237 3.92 -18.59 -0.79
CA HIS A 237 3.07 -18.89 0.38
C HIS A 237 3.43 -20.22 1.04
N ALA A 238 3.80 -21.25 0.24
CA ALA A 238 4.26 -22.52 0.79
C ALA A 238 5.58 -22.36 1.55
N LEU A 239 6.52 -21.55 1.04
CA LEU A 239 7.78 -21.25 1.69
C LEU A 239 7.61 -20.43 2.97
N GLU A 240 6.72 -19.44 2.97
CA GLU A 240 6.38 -18.67 4.17
C GLU A 240 5.88 -19.58 5.31
N ILE A 241 4.97 -20.50 4.98
CA ILE A 241 4.44 -21.46 5.96
C ILE A 241 5.53 -22.43 6.42
N ALA A 242 6.30 -23.00 5.49
CA ALA A 242 7.34 -23.99 5.79
C ALA A 242 8.48 -23.40 6.63
N SER A 243 8.79 -22.11 6.46
CA SER A 243 9.79 -21.42 7.26
C SER A 243 9.27 -20.88 8.59
N GLY A 244 8.00 -21.14 8.95
CA GLY A 244 7.38 -20.55 10.13
C GLY A 244 7.32 -19.02 10.07
N HIS A 245 7.20 -18.46 8.87
CA HIS A 245 7.22 -17.02 8.57
C HIS A 245 8.56 -16.31 8.87
N GLU A 246 9.67 -17.04 8.98
CA GLU A 246 11.01 -16.44 9.08
C GLU A 246 11.43 -15.79 7.76
N LEU A 247 11.00 -16.36 6.61
CA LEU A 247 11.23 -15.78 5.29
C LEU A 247 10.23 -14.63 5.07
N ALA A 248 10.72 -13.45 4.70
CA ALA A 248 9.85 -12.31 4.41
C ALA A 248 9.09 -12.54 3.09
N HIS A 249 7.88 -11.99 3.01
CA HIS A 249 6.98 -12.19 1.86
C HIS A 249 7.65 -11.98 0.51
N GLY A 250 8.25 -10.82 0.27
CA GLY A 250 8.89 -10.54 -1.03
C GLY A 250 10.15 -11.39 -1.28
N GLU A 251 10.86 -11.83 -0.23
CA GLU A 251 11.96 -12.80 -0.39
C GLU A 251 11.41 -14.14 -0.89
N ALA A 252 10.30 -14.60 -0.34
CA ALA A 252 9.61 -15.80 -0.79
C ALA A 252 9.07 -15.65 -2.22
N VAL A 253 8.50 -14.47 -2.55
CA VAL A 253 8.01 -14.16 -3.90
C VAL A 253 9.16 -14.21 -4.91
N GLY A 254 10.32 -13.62 -4.60
CA GLY A 254 11.49 -13.70 -5.49
C GLY A 254 11.87 -15.15 -5.86
N LEU A 255 11.90 -16.07 -4.89
CA LEU A 255 12.12 -17.50 -5.13
C LEU A 255 10.99 -18.12 -5.96
N GLY A 256 9.75 -17.75 -5.65
CA GLY A 256 8.57 -18.23 -6.36
C GLY A 256 8.54 -17.80 -7.83
N LEU A 257 9.01 -16.59 -8.15
CA LEU A 257 9.12 -16.08 -9.53
C LEU A 257 10.09 -16.94 -10.37
N VAL A 258 11.29 -17.19 -9.82
CA VAL A 258 12.29 -18.01 -10.50
C VAL A 258 11.75 -19.43 -10.74
N PHE A 259 11.16 -20.04 -9.73
CA PHE A 259 10.54 -21.36 -9.85
C PHE A 259 9.43 -21.38 -10.91
N ALA A 260 8.53 -20.40 -10.91
CA ALA A 260 7.44 -20.35 -11.87
C ALA A 260 7.94 -20.17 -13.31
N ALA A 261 8.98 -19.36 -13.53
CA ALA A 261 9.61 -19.17 -14.83
C ALA A 261 10.27 -20.46 -15.32
N GLU A 262 11.07 -21.14 -14.47
CA GLU A 262 11.70 -22.41 -14.84
C GLU A 262 10.65 -23.49 -15.14
N LEU A 263 9.59 -23.58 -14.34
CA LEU A 263 8.50 -24.53 -14.61
C LEU A 263 7.81 -24.23 -15.95
N ALA A 264 7.56 -22.95 -16.26
CA ALA A 264 6.97 -22.54 -17.53
C ALA A 264 7.88 -22.95 -18.72
N ARG A 265 9.18 -22.77 -18.59
CA ARG A 265 10.18 -23.17 -19.57
C ARG A 265 10.18 -24.69 -19.79
N GLU A 266 10.20 -25.49 -18.70
CA GLU A 266 10.17 -26.96 -18.80
C GLU A 266 8.85 -27.47 -19.44
N LEU A 267 7.75 -26.76 -19.25
CA LEU A 267 6.45 -27.08 -19.86
C LEU A 267 6.30 -26.52 -21.28
N GLY A 268 7.31 -25.86 -21.84
CA GLY A 268 7.28 -25.24 -23.16
C GLY A 268 6.25 -24.14 -23.31
N ARG A 269 6.04 -23.36 -22.24
CA ARG A 269 5.12 -22.21 -22.22
C ARG A 269 5.81 -20.88 -22.54
N ILE A 270 7.10 -20.82 -22.32
CA ILE A 270 8.03 -19.72 -22.67
C ILE A 270 9.33 -20.29 -23.19
#